data_ef8388ec78c66f7a49d7d466a8d5bdfc
#
_entry.id   ef8388ec78c66f7a49d7d466a8d5bdfc
#
_cell.length_a   1.000
_cell.length_b   1.000
_cell.length_c   1.000
_cell.angle_alpha   90.00
_cell.angle_beta   90.00
_cell.angle_gamma   90.00
#
_symmetry.space_group_name_H-M   'P 1'
#
loop_
_entity.id
_entity.type
_entity.pdbx_description
1 polymer ?
#
loop_
_entity_poly.entity_id
_entity_poly.type
_entity_poly.pdbx_seq_one_letter_code
_entity_poly.pdbx_strand_id
1 'polypeptide(L)'
;MTETLSFRGYIKGVMYKAHLTAPLEIYSLDDFNINEAKNYGLIETGVGQIGFSKWVSPKRTRSYPFERIYNTYNSAKIITIIPVIKDEGKDGDLDKIQYSTISWMNLLNVYIVLAYYHAAEKNTRASQRHKQKITKQKFNNEFVKSQVEEIINYKQSALHWNKNLFEERFVEIFKSALAAYKRISELTRIEVHRQTSLLNYLQEVMSDYKAFASLSLTGSQRASLRELGTVHKFEHLSEGAKGQFFIENYLGGIYYLTADEVIPNSQDLILKDKKVIIQEAKNSSRGFLPSVCDIRYGLFKLILFSNLETLAYEGERIEFSCQLKLTGARVVGSLRLPCPKAEMQSFLELNKGRYRKNDIETLEKLQAEAQQNGLRILIASNI
;
A
#
# COMPACT_ATOMS: atom_id res chain seq x y z
N MET A 1 -4.39 7.72 -28.61
CA MET A 1 -4.86 7.56 -27.20
C MET A 1 -4.82 6.09 -26.93
N THR A 2 -4.04 5.64 -25.96
CA THR A 2 -4.05 4.24 -25.52
C THR A 2 -5.41 3.96 -24.90
N GLU A 3 -6.11 2.97 -25.42
CA GLU A 3 -7.40 2.52 -24.91
C GLU A 3 -7.25 2.05 -23.46
N THR A 4 -8.19 2.44 -22.59
CA THR A 4 -8.20 2.02 -21.19
C THR A 4 -9.28 0.97 -21.02
N LEU A 5 -8.89 -0.22 -20.60
CA LEU A 5 -9.81 -1.32 -20.34
C LEU A 5 -10.29 -1.27 -18.88
N SER A 6 -11.58 -1.44 -18.65
CA SER A 6 -12.20 -1.41 -17.33
C SER A 6 -12.68 -2.79 -16.91
N PHE A 7 -12.21 -3.26 -15.76
CA PHE A 7 -12.49 -4.58 -15.22
C PHE A 7 -13.20 -4.50 -13.87
N ARG A 8 -13.98 -5.52 -13.56
CA ARG A 8 -14.54 -5.75 -12.24
C ARG A 8 -13.95 -7.01 -11.64
N GLY A 9 -13.32 -6.89 -10.48
CA GLY A 9 -12.69 -7.97 -9.75
C GLY A 9 -13.36 -8.23 -8.40
N TYR A 10 -13.35 -9.49 -7.97
CA TYR A 10 -13.81 -9.88 -6.66
C TYR A 10 -12.69 -10.59 -5.91
N ILE A 11 -12.47 -10.22 -4.65
CA ILE A 11 -11.45 -10.78 -3.79
C ILE A 11 -12.06 -11.30 -2.49
N LYS A 12 -11.70 -12.51 -2.11
CA LYS A 12 -12.16 -13.14 -0.86
C LYS A 12 -11.24 -12.87 0.31
N GLY A 13 -9.96 -12.89 0.02
CA GLY A 13 -8.89 -12.67 0.97
C GLY A 13 -7.56 -12.61 0.25
N VAL A 14 -6.51 -12.28 0.95
CA VAL A 14 -5.16 -12.21 0.39
C VAL A 14 -4.32 -13.31 1.02
N MET A 15 -3.80 -14.21 0.20
CA MET A 15 -2.85 -15.25 0.59
C MET A 15 -1.56 -15.06 -0.20
N TYR A 16 -0.45 -14.91 0.48
CA TYR A 16 0.83 -14.70 -0.15
C TYR A 16 1.99 -15.10 0.77
N LYS A 17 3.02 -15.70 0.20
CA LYS A 17 4.25 -16.05 0.92
C LYS A 17 5.40 -15.20 0.44
N ALA A 18 5.76 -14.21 1.23
CA ALA A 18 6.81 -13.25 0.92
C ALA A 18 8.21 -13.82 1.15
N HIS A 19 9.11 -13.53 0.22
CA HIS A 19 10.54 -13.86 0.32
C HIS A 19 11.43 -12.61 0.18
N LEU A 20 10.94 -11.57 -0.48
CA LEU A 20 11.67 -10.31 -0.72
C LEU A 20 11.52 -9.34 0.46
N THR A 21 11.46 -9.82 1.68
CA THR A 21 11.27 -9.01 2.88
C THR A 21 12.26 -9.39 3.98
N ALA A 22 12.49 -8.46 4.91
CA ALA A 22 13.23 -8.77 6.13
C ALA A 22 12.34 -9.53 7.12
N PRO A 23 12.92 -10.32 8.03
CA PRO A 23 12.18 -10.93 9.14
C PRO A 23 11.41 -9.88 9.92
N LEU A 24 10.22 -10.24 10.39
CA LEU A 24 9.40 -9.37 11.24
C LEU A 24 9.97 -9.36 12.66
N GLU A 25 10.01 -8.19 13.28
CA GLU A 25 10.23 -8.10 14.72
C GLU A 25 8.94 -8.45 15.47
N ILE A 26 9.11 -9.13 16.59
CA ILE A 26 8.03 -9.55 17.48
C ILE A 26 8.14 -8.72 18.75
N TYR A 27 7.04 -8.11 19.16
CA TYR A 27 6.90 -7.31 20.37
C TYR A 27 5.89 -7.98 21.29
N SER A 28 6.16 -8.04 22.59
CA SER A 28 5.10 -8.38 23.56
C SER A 28 4.08 -7.24 23.61
N LEU A 29 2.82 -7.54 23.86
CA LEU A 29 1.80 -6.50 24.00
C LEU A 29 2.11 -5.55 25.16
N ASP A 30 2.65 -6.10 26.26
CA ASP A 30 2.97 -5.33 27.46
C ASP A 30 4.06 -4.29 27.21
N ASP A 31 5.10 -4.65 26.44
CA ASP A 31 6.23 -3.78 26.11
C ASP A 31 6.02 -2.99 24.81
N PHE A 32 4.89 -3.20 24.12
CA PHE A 32 4.66 -2.55 22.82
C PHE A 32 4.61 -1.02 22.94
N ASN A 33 5.56 -0.36 22.31
CA ASN A 33 5.62 1.07 22.18
C ASN A 33 5.64 1.48 20.70
N ILE A 34 4.55 2.04 20.22
CA ILE A 34 4.40 2.42 18.81
C ILE A 34 5.47 3.43 18.36
N ASN A 35 6.00 4.25 19.25
CA ASN A 35 7.00 5.26 18.92
C ASN A 35 8.40 4.66 18.71
N GLU A 36 8.70 3.55 19.36
CA GLU A 36 9.98 2.83 19.30
C GLU A 36 9.92 1.67 18.31
N ALA A 37 8.75 1.06 18.14
CA ALA A 37 8.56 -0.04 17.22
C ALA A 37 8.88 0.34 15.78
N LYS A 38 9.38 -0.61 15.02
CA LYS A 38 9.52 -0.49 13.55
C LYS A 38 8.19 -0.18 12.90
N ASN A 39 8.23 0.21 11.64
CA ASN A 39 7.02 0.58 10.91
C ASN A 39 6.09 -0.61 10.62
N TYR A 40 6.52 -1.83 10.89
CA TYR A 40 5.74 -3.07 10.77
C TYR A 40 6.37 -4.19 11.59
N GLY A 41 5.58 -5.15 12.00
CA GLY A 41 6.02 -6.27 12.82
C GLY A 41 4.85 -7.11 13.30
N LEU A 42 5.11 -7.91 14.32
CA LEU A 42 4.12 -8.72 15.01
C LEU A 42 4.00 -8.27 16.47
N ILE A 43 2.79 -8.30 16.99
CA ILE A 43 2.51 -8.16 18.43
C ILE A 43 2.06 -9.53 18.93
N GLU A 44 2.79 -10.06 19.90
CA GLU A 44 2.43 -11.30 20.57
C GLU A 44 1.44 -11.02 21.69
N THR A 45 0.36 -11.79 21.69
CA THR A 45 -0.75 -11.64 22.64
C THR A 45 -1.06 -12.98 23.28
N GLY A 46 -1.80 -13.00 24.38
CA GLY A 46 -2.24 -14.24 25.00
C GLY A 46 -3.10 -15.18 24.13
N VAL A 47 -3.60 -14.69 23.00
CA VAL A 47 -4.46 -15.44 22.06
C VAL A 47 -3.84 -15.67 20.68
N GLY A 48 -2.59 -15.27 20.49
CA GLY A 48 -1.85 -15.42 19.22
C GLY A 48 -1.13 -14.16 18.80
N GLN A 49 -0.62 -14.15 17.57
CA GLN A 49 0.12 -13.03 17.00
C GLN A 49 -0.78 -12.15 16.15
N ILE A 50 -0.58 -10.84 16.24
CA ILE A 50 -1.23 -9.82 15.41
C ILE A 50 -0.17 -9.13 14.57
N GLY A 51 -0.41 -9.04 13.26
CA GLY A 51 0.42 -8.23 12.38
C GLY A 51 0.08 -6.74 12.52
N PHE A 52 1.08 -5.87 12.57
CA PHE A 52 0.85 -4.43 12.58
C PHE A 52 1.66 -3.69 11.54
N SER A 53 1.13 -2.56 11.10
CA SER A 53 1.86 -1.55 10.35
C SER A 53 1.56 -0.15 10.89
N LYS A 54 2.56 0.74 10.81
CA LYS A 54 2.50 2.10 11.31
C LYS A 54 2.60 3.10 10.15
N TRP A 55 1.62 3.98 10.02
CA TRP A 55 1.69 5.13 9.14
C TRP A 55 2.32 6.32 9.88
N VAL A 56 3.13 7.07 9.16
CA VAL A 56 3.69 8.34 9.69
C VAL A 56 2.95 9.56 9.17
N SER A 57 2.03 9.36 8.23
CA SER A 57 1.13 10.38 7.69
C SER A 57 -0.19 9.71 7.29
N PRO A 58 -1.34 10.38 7.47
CA PRO A 58 -2.64 9.85 7.05
C PRO A 58 -2.86 9.85 5.53
N LYS A 59 -1.99 10.51 4.76
CA LYS A 59 -2.03 10.49 3.31
C LYS A 59 -1.37 9.25 2.73
N ARG A 60 -1.88 8.80 1.59
CA ARG A 60 -1.25 7.78 0.77
C ARG A 60 0.07 8.31 0.21
N THR A 61 1.19 7.80 0.73
CA THR A 61 2.55 8.17 0.34
C THR A 61 3.38 6.92 0.06
N ARG A 62 4.67 7.09 -0.31
CA ARG A 62 5.66 5.99 -0.43
C ARG A 62 5.85 5.21 0.87
N SER A 63 5.47 5.78 2.02
CA SER A 63 5.45 5.09 3.31
C SER A 63 4.14 4.35 3.59
N TYR A 64 3.34 4.11 2.57
CA TYR A 64 2.06 3.44 2.65
C TYR A 64 2.20 2.02 3.21
N PRO A 65 1.34 1.60 4.15
CA PRO A 65 1.57 0.36 4.90
C PRO A 65 1.41 -0.92 4.09
N PHE A 66 0.92 -0.89 2.87
CA PHE A 66 0.79 -2.10 2.08
C PHE A 66 2.07 -2.87 1.90
N GLU A 67 3.19 -2.18 1.62
CA GLU A 67 4.50 -2.82 1.50
C GLU A 67 4.85 -3.64 2.74
N ARG A 68 4.17 -3.37 3.85
CA ARG A 68 4.48 -3.86 5.17
C ARG A 68 3.51 -4.92 5.66
N ILE A 69 2.24 -4.82 5.30
CA ILE A 69 1.23 -5.86 5.55
C ILE A 69 1.60 -7.17 4.87
N TYR A 70 2.33 -7.06 3.81
CA TYR A 70 2.90 -8.12 3.01
C TYR A 70 3.54 -9.27 3.80
N ASN A 71 4.16 -8.97 4.94
CA ASN A 71 4.78 -9.95 5.82
C ASN A 71 3.88 -10.47 6.95
N THR A 72 2.64 -10.04 7.03
CA THR A 72 1.75 -10.35 8.16
C THR A 72 0.63 -11.32 7.82
N TYR A 73 0.76 -12.07 6.74
CA TYR A 73 -0.28 -12.96 6.22
C TYR A 73 -0.72 -14.08 7.13
N ASN A 74 0.17 -14.57 7.98
CA ASN A 74 -0.14 -15.67 8.89
C ASN A 74 -0.66 -15.19 10.24
N SER A 75 -0.91 -13.91 10.39
CA SER A 75 -1.42 -13.33 11.63
C SER A 75 -2.92 -13.55 11.76
N ALA A 76 -3.39 -13.82 12.98
CA ALA A 76 -4.81 -13.98 13.28
C ALA A 76 -5.61 -12.71 12.93
N LYS A 77 -5.01 -11.54 13.13
CA LYS A 77 -5.52 -10.23 12.74
C LYS A 77 -4.39 -9.37 12.20
N ILE A 78 -4.74 -8.42 11.35
CA ILE A 78 -3.81 -7.41 10.84
C ILE A 78 -4.36 -6.05 11.22
N ILE A 79 -3.55 -5.22 11.86
CA ILE A 79 -3.90 -3.87 12.23
C ILE A 79 -3.03 -2.84 11.50
N THR A 80 -3.57 -1.66 11.27
CA THR A 80 -2.80 -0.52 10.79
C THR A 80 -3.06 0.68 11.68
N ILE A 81 -1.97 1.31 12.14
CA ILE A 81 -2.02 2.46 13.03
C ILE A 81 -1.81 3.72 12.19
N ILE A 82 -2.81 4.59 12.15
CA ILE A 82 -2.85 5.75 11.25
C ILE A 82 -3.11 7.00 12.10
N PRO A 83 -2.29 8.07 11.98
CA PRO A 83 -2.63 9.34 12.62
C PRO A 83 -3.86 9.96 11.92
N VAL A 84 -4.80 10.47 12.69
CA VAL A 84 -5.98 11.14 12.12
C VAL A 84 -5.61 12.47 11.45
N ILE A 85 -4.62 13.16 12.00
CA ILE A 85 -4.03 14.40 11.48
C ILE A 85 -2.52 14.33 11.64
N LYS A 86 -1.79 14.90 10.68
CA LYS A 86 -0.39 15.27 10.84
C LYS A 86 -0.21 16.70 10.37
N ASP A 87 0.19 17.57 11.29
CA ASP A 87 0.45 18.97 11.04
C ASP A 87 1.95 19.25 11.20
N GLU A 88 2.58 19.81 10.18
CA GLU A 88 4.01 20.13 10.16
C GLU A 88 4.27 21.63 10.41
N GLY A 89 3.26 22.37 10.86
CA GLY A 89 3.28 23.81 11.10
C GLY A 89 2.59 24.60 9.98
N LYS A 90 2.21 25.86 10.27
CA LYS A 90 1.34 26.70 9.43
C LYS A 90 1.73 26.79 7.94
N ASP A 91 3.04 26.81 7.66
CA ASP A 91 3.53 26.89 6.27
C ASP A 91 4.07 25.54 5.77
N GLY A 92 3.85 24.47 6.54
CA GLY A 92 4.24 23.09 6.21
C GLY A 92 3.08 22.30 5.67
N ASP A 93 3.28 20.99 5.59
CA ASP A 93 2.22 20.06 5.15
C ASP A 93 1.19 19.85 6.28
N LEU A 94 -0.08 19.84 5.86
CA LEU A 94 -1.20 19.40 6.68
C LEU A 94 -1.84 18.17 6.04
N ASP A 95 -1.65 17.03 6.68
CA ASP A 95 -2.21 15.77 6.26
C ASP A 95 -3.41 15.40 7.13
N LYS A 96 -4.52 15.07 6.48
CA LYS A 96 -5.77 14.60 7.13
C LYS A 96 -6.07 13.20 6.65
N ILE A 97 -6.67 12.38 7.52
CA ILE A 97 -7.12 11.05 7.13
C ILE A 97 -8.03 11.14 5.90
N GLN A 98 -7.77 10.30 4.92
CA GLN A 98 -8.56 10.23 3.70
C GLN A 98 -9.37 8.95 3.70
N TYR A 99 -10.59 9.03 3.23
CA TYR A 99 -11.41 7.85 3.17
C TYR A 99 -10.88 6.79 2.20
N SER A 100 -10.19 7.19 1.13
CA SER A 100 -9.52 6.23 0.24
C SER A 100 -8.55 5.31 0.97
N THR A 101 -7.93 5.80 2.06
CA THR A 101 -7.09 4.98 2.96
C THR A 101 -7.91 3.94 3.69
N ILE A 102 -9.11 4.31 4.13
CA ILE A 102 -10.03 3.44 4.86
C ILE A 102 -10.60 2.36 3.94
N SER A 103 -11.03 2.74 2.75
CA SER A 103 -11.51 1.79 1.74
C SER A 103 -10.47 0.74 1.39
N TRP A 104 -9.23 1.14 1.32
CA TRP A 104 -8.11 0.24 1.11
C TRP A 104 -7.97 -0.78 2.25
N MET A 105 -8.02 -0.32 3.50
CA MET A 105 -7.97 -1.21 4.66
C MET A 105 -9.20 -2.12 4.73
N ASN A 106 -10.36 -1.61 4.35
CA ASN A 106 -11.57 -2.40 4.25
C ASN A 106 -11.44 -3.51 3.19
N LEU A 107 -10.88 -3.19 2.02
CA LEU A 107 -10.63 -4.18 0.97
C LEU A 107 -9.69 -5.29 1.45
N LEU A 108 -8.66 -4.94 2.21
CA LEU A 108 -7.64 -5.86 2.73
C LEU A 108 -8.06 -6.58 4.02
N ASN A 109 -9.25 -6.31 4.56
CA ASN A 109 -9.71 -6.80 5.86
C ASN A 109 -8.73 -6.47 7.02
N VAL A 110 -8.24 -5.23 7.03
CA VAL A 110 -7.30 -4.71 8.03
C VAL A 110 -8.02 -3.81 9.03
N TYR A 111 -7.83 -4.07 10.32
CA TYR A 111 -8.36 -3.25 11.41
C TYR A 111 -7.60 -1.93 11.48
N ILE A 112 -8.31 -0.81 11.53
CA ILE A 112 -7.72 0.51 11.68
C ILE A 112 -7.65 0.90 13.15
N VAL A 113 -6.47 1.30 13.59
CA VAL A 113 -6.25 2.04 14.83
C VAL A 113 -6.04 3.49 14.46
N LEU A 114 -7.07 4.33 14.62
CA LEU A 114 -6.90 5.77 14.48
C LEU A 114 -6.21 6.31 15.70
N ALA A 115 -5.10 7.01 15.47
CA ALA A 115 -4.26 7.54 16.53
C ALA A 115 -4.06 9.04 16.36
N TYR A 116 -3.42 9.67 17.33
CA TYR A 116 -3.02 11.06 17.24
C TYR A 116 -1.66 11.29 17.87
N TYR A 117 -0.97 12.30 17.37
CA TYR A 117 0.31 12.74 17.95
C TYR A 117 0.05 13.61 19.17
N HIS A 118 0.75 13.34 20.27
CA HIS A 118 0.60 14.08 21.52
C HIS A 118 1.85 14.89 21.90
N ALA A 119 3.00 14.61 21.26
CA ALA A 119 4.25 15.30 21.46
C ALA A 119 5.00 15.45 20.14
N ALA A 120 5.81 16.48 20.05
CA ALA A 120 6.66 16.76 18.90
C ALA A 120 7.78 17.74 19.27
N GLU A 121 8.76 17.89 18.40
CA GLU A 121 9.87 18.83 18.55
C GLU A 121 9.88 19.86 17.42
N LYS A 122 10.45 21.04 17.72
CA LYS A 122 10.78 22.05 16.71
C LYS A 122 11.86 21.51 15.78
N ASN A 123 11.65 21.63 14.46
CA ASN A 123 12.67 21.24 13.50
C ASN A 123 13.79 22.28 13.44
N THR A 124 15.01 21.87 13.77
CA THR A 124 16.20 22.72 13.76
C THR A 124 17.00 22.64 12.47
N ARG A 125 16.68 21.70 11.56
CA ARG A 125 17.39 21.51 10.29
C ARG A 125 17.08 22.64 9.30
N ALA A 126 18.05 23.47 8.99
CA ALA A 126 17.90 24.65 8.12
C ALA A 126 17.33 24.34 6.73
N SER A 127 17.69 23.19 6.13
CA SER A 127 17.23 22.78 4.80
C SER A 127 15.76 22.33 4.72
N GLN A 128 15.14 22.01 5.86
CA GLN A 128 13.78 21.44 5.89
C GLN A 128 12.77 22.32 6.63
N ARG A 129 13.23 23.23 7.52
CA ARG A 129 12.35 24.02 8.40
C ARG A 129 11.36 24.96 7.68
N HIS A 130 11.53 25.20 6.39
CA HIS A 130 10.58 25.99 5.62
C HIS A 130 9.35 25.21 5.20
N LYS A 131 9.42 23.86 5.15
CA LYS A 131 8.31 22.95 4.82
C LYS A 131 7.85 22.14 6.01
N GLN A 132 8.77 21.77 6.90
CA GLN A 132 8.50 20.95 8.07
C GLN A 132 9.04 21.67 9.32
N LYS A 133 8.18 22.42 10.00
CA LYS A 133 8.55 23.16 11.21
C LYS A 133 8.47 22.32 12.47
N ILE A 134 7.62 21.29 12.47
CA ILE A 134 7.40 20.34 13.55
C ILE A 134 7.92 18.98 13.09
N THR A 135 8.71 18.32 13.91
CA THR A 135 9.34 17.03 13.64
C THR A 135 9.27 16.08 14.84
N LYS A 136 9.70 14.84 14.67
CA LYS A 136 9.71 13.79 15.72
C LYS A 136 8.37 13.68 16.45
N GLN A 137 7.29 13.70 15.70
CA GLN A 137 5.96 13.57 16.25
C GLN A 137 5.79 12.18 16.87
N LYS A 138 5.33 12.12 18.11
CA LYS A 138 5.13 10.88 18.87
C LYS A 138 3.64 10.65 19.10
N PHE A 139 3.19 9.41 18.79
CA PHE A 139 1.84 8.97 19.09
C PHE A 139 1.59 8.91 20.60
N ASN A 140 0.34 9.11 21.00
CA ASN A 140 -0.12 8.71 22.33
C ASN A 140 -0.11 7.18 22.42
N ASN A 141 0.90 6.61 23.04
CA ASN A 141 1.14 5.18 23.09
C ASN A 141 0.05 4.43 23.86
N GLU A 142 -0.36 4.97 25.02
CA GLU A 142 -1.40 4.36 25.85
C GLU A 142 -2.73 4.26 25.09
N PHE A 143 -3.08 5.32 24.35
CA PHE A 143 -4.26 5.32 23.51
C PHE A 143 -4.16 4.27 22.39
N VAL A 144 -3.00 4.14 21.76
CA VAL A 144 -2.77 3.11 20.73
C VAL A 144 -2.89 1.71 21.32
N LYS A 145 -2.27 1.45 22.47
CA LYS A 145 -2.33 0.14 23.16
C LYS A 145 -3.78 -0.23 23.49
N SER A 146 -4.56 0.69 24.07
CA SER A 146 -5.97 0.41 24.42
C SER A 146 -6.81 0.02 23.19
N GLN A 147 -6.58 0.69 22.04
CA GLN A 147 -7.26 0.32 20.80
C GLN A 147 -6.82 -1.07 20.28
N VAL A 148 -5.54 -1.41 20.41
CA VAL A 148 -5.01 -2.74 20.04
C VAL A 148 -5.64 -3.81 20.91
N GLU A 149 -5.73 -3.61 22.23
CA GLU A 149 -6.36 -4.53 23.18
C GLU A 149 -7.84 -4.76 22.88
N GLU A 150 -8.58 -3.70 22.52
CA GLU A 150 -9.96 -3.83 22.09
C GLU A 150 -10.07 -4.70 20.82
N ILE A 151 -9.20 -4.46 19.83
CA ILE A 151 -9.20 -5.24 18.58
C ILE A 151 -8.86 -6.71 18.83
N ILE A 152 -7.96 -7.02 19.76
CA ILE A 152 -7.63 -8.40 20.13
C ILE A 152 -8.90 -9.17 20.50
N ASN A 153 -9.73 -8.57 21.32
CA ASN A 153 -10.96 -9.16 21.83
C ASN A 153 -12.16 -9.02 20.88
N TYR A 154 -12.03 -8.27 19.82
CA TYR A 154 -13.13 -7.98 18.89
C TYR A 154 -13.45 -9.19 18.02
N LYS A 155 -14.71 -9.64 18.02
CA LYS A 155 -15.12 -10.90 17.37
C LYS A 155 -15.64 -10.74 15.93
N GLN A 156 -15.86 -9.50 15.49
CA GLN A 156 -16.39 -9.24 14.15
C GLN A 156 -15.27 -8.85 13.17
N SER A 157 -15.62 -8.64 11.90
CA SER A 157 -14.68 -8.31 10.83
C SER A 157 -14.02 -6.94 11.01
N ALA A 158 -12.91 -6.72 10.33
CA ALA A 158 -12.26 -5.43 10.28
C ALA A 158 -13.17 -4.35 9.66
N LEU A 159 -14.01 -4.70 8.67
CA LEU A 159 -14.96 -3.76 8.09
C LEU A 159 -15.95 -3.24 9.15
N HIS A 160 -16.49 -4.13 9.99
CA HIS A 160 -17.41 -3.76 11.06
C HIS A 160 -16.73 -2.87 12.11
N TRP A 161 -15.51 -3.22 12.52
CA TRP A 161 -14.70 -2.39 13.40
C TRP A 161 -14.47 -1.00 12.81
N ASN A 162 -13.99 -0.94 11.57
CA ASN A 162 -13.67 0.31 10.89
C ASN A 162 -14.90 1.19 10.70
N LYS A 163 -16.07 0.59 10.44
CA LYS A 163 -17.33 1.33 10.38
C LYS A 163 -17.66 1.97 11.71
N ASN A 164 -17.69 1.20 12.79
CA ASN A 164 -18.02 1.71 14.14
C ASN A 164 -17.02 2.76 14.61
N LEU A 165 -15.74 2.60 14.26
CA LEU A 165 -14.70 3.59 14.57
C LEU A 165 -15.06 4.96 14.00
N PHE A 166 -15.58 5.05 12.78
CA PHE A 166 -15.98 6.30 12.15
C PHE A 166 -17.33 6.84 12.64
N GLU A 167 -18.29 5.95 12.90
CA GLU A 167 -19.62 6.35 13.38
C GLU A 167 -19.60 6.83 14.84
N GLU A 168 -18.80 6.19 15.70
CA GLU A 168 -18.88 6.41 17.15
C GLU A 168 -17.70 7.18 17.73
N ARG A 169 -16.47 6.98 17.22
CA ARG A 169 -15.23 7.44 17.89
C ARG A 169 -14.45 8.51 17.15
N PHE A 170 -14.66 8.65 15.86
CA PHE A 170 -13.87 9.53 15.02
C PHE A 170 -13.82 10.97 15.53
N VAL A 171 -14.97 11.51 15.96
CA VAL A 171 -15.09 12.89 16.47
C VAL A 171 -14.20 13.12 17.68
N GLU A 172 -14.24 12.21 18.64
CA GLU A 172 -13.47 12.33 19.88
C GLU A 172 -11.96 12.23 19.61
N ILE A 173 -11.56 11.28 18.77
CA ILE A 173 -10.14 11.11 18.37
C ILE A 173 -9.67 12.38 17.65
N PHE A 174 -10.48 12.92 16.75
CA PHE A 174 -10.15 14.12 16.01
C PHE A 174 -10.01 15.35 16.91
N LYS A 175 -10.94 15.54 17.85
CA LYS A 175 -10.87 16.61 18.86
C LYS A 175 -9.65 16.46 19.77
N SER A 176 -9.31 15.24 20.18
CA SER A 176 -8.10 14.93 20.95
C SER A 176 -6.83 15.31 20.17
N ALA A 177 -6.81 15.03 18.87
CA ALA A 177 -5.71 15.45 18.00
C ALA A 177 -5.58 16.98 17.94
N LEU A 178 -6.69 17.71 17.78
CA LEU A 178 -6.68 19.18 17.78
C LEU A 178 -6.16 19.76 19.10
N ALA A 179 -6.62 19.22 20.23
CA ALA A 179 -6.16 19.63 21.56
C ALA A 179 -4.67 19.34 21.76
N ALA A 180 -4.20 18.19 21.26
CA ALA A 180 -2.78 17.82 21.29
C ALA A 180 -1.92 18.78 20.45
N TYR A 181 -2.34 19.12 19.24
CA TYR A 181 -1.61 20.08 18.39
C TYR A 181 -1.60 21.49 18.96
N LYS A 182 -2.66 21.92 19.67
CA LYS A 182 -2.64 23.18 20.41
C LYS A 182 -1.50 23.17 21.47
N ARG A 183 -1.40 22.11 22.27
CA ARG A 183 -0.31 21.95 23.25
C ARG A 183 1.07 21.89 22.59
N ILE A 184 1.20 21.13 21.48
CA ILE A 184 2.45 21.07 20.70
C ILE A 184 2.86 22.47 20.21
N SER A 185 1.91 23.26 19.72
CA SER A 185 2.14 24.65 19.28
C SER A 185 2.66 25.52 20.42
N GLU A 186 2.05 25.44 21.59
CA GLU A 186 2.46 26.19 22.79
C GLU A 186 3.88 25.82 23.24
N LEU A 187 4.18 24.51 23.32
CA LEU A 187 5.47 24.00 23.77
C LEU A 187 6.61 24.28 22.77
N THR A 188 6.35 24.08 21.48
CA THR A 188 7.37 24.27 20.43
C THR A 188 7.51 25.73 19.99
N ARG A 189 6.54 26.58 20.31
CA ARG A 189 6.36 27.93 19.78
C ARG A 189 6.27 27.97 18.26
N ILE A 190 5.69 26.95 17.67
CA ILE A 190 5.41 26.83 16.24
C ILE A 190 3.91 26.94 16.02
N GLU A 191 3.49 27.91 15.23
CA GLU A 191 2.08 28.05 14.85
C GLU A 191 1.67 26.86 13.96
N VAL A 192 0.59 26.18 14.33
CA VAL A 192 -0.04 25.11 13.56
C VAL A 192 -1.12 25.68 12.65
N HIS A 193 -1.63 24.84 11.74
CA HIS A 193 -2.72 25.26 10.85
C HIS A 193 -3.99 25.63 11.64
N ARG A 194 -4.80 26.53 11.07
CA ARG A 194 -6.02 27.02 11.72
C ARG A 194 -7.01 25.90 11.98
N GLN A 195 -7.45 25.76 13.21
CA GLN A 195 -8.40 24.73 13.61
C GLN A 195 -9.76 24.81 12.90
N THR A 196 -10.16 26.01 12.45
CA THR A 196 -11.44 26.19 11.71
C THR A 196 -11.53 25.34 10.44
N SER A 197 -10.44 25.25 9.66
CA SER A 197 -10.40 24.42 8.46
C SER A 197 -10.46 22.92 8.77
N LEU A 198 -9.95 22.53 9.92
CA LEU A 198 -9.98 21.15 10.40
C LEU A 198 -11.35 20.80 10.98
N LEU A 199 -12.03 21.72 11.64
CA LEU A 199 -13.39 21.54 12.13
C LEU A 199 -14.39 21.47 10.98
N ASN A 200 -14.24 22.28 9.93
CA ASN A 200 -15.04 22.16 8.71
C ASN A 200 -14.87 20.76 8.05
N TYR A 201 -13.65 20.28 7.96
CA TYR A 201 -13.39 18.92 7.46
C TYR A 201 -14.05 17.85 8.35
N LEU A 202 -14.00 18.02 9.68
CA LEU A 202 -14.67 17.12 10.60
C LEU A 202 -16.19 17.10 10.35
N GLN A 203 -16.79 18.26 10.13
CA GLN A 203 -18.23 18.37 9.80
C GLN A 203 -18.57 17.70 8.47
N GLU A 204 -17.74 17.88 7.43
CA GLU A 204 -17.91 17.17 6.14
C GLU A 204 -17.89 15.66 6.29
N VAL A 205 -16.95 15.13 7.09
CA VAL A 205 -16.83 13.69 7.36
C VAL A 205 -18.04 13.18 8.16
N MET A 206 -18.56 13.98 9.08
CA MET A 206 -19.68 13.62 9.98
C MET A 206 -21.05 13.73 9.35
N SER A 207 -21.21 14.58 8.32
CA SER A 207 -22.54 14.91 7.78
C SER A 207 -23.24 13.71 7.14
N ASP A 208 -22.51 12.72 6.65
CA ASP A 208 -23.08 11.46 6.19
C ASP A 208 -21.98 10.39 5.95
N TYR A 209 -22.02 9.27 6.68
CA TYR A 209 -21.14 8.14 6.45
C TYR A 209 -21.30 7.57 5.03
N LYS A 210 -22.51 7.55 4.48
CA LYS A 210 -22.77 7.12 3.10
C LYS A 210 -22.16 8.10 2.09
N ALA A 211 -22.24 9.42 2.36
CA ALA A 211 -21.57 10.43 1.55
C ALA A 211 -20.05 10.31 1.65
N PHE A 212 -19.51 10.03 2.83
CA PHE A 212 -18.09 9.79 3.03
C PHE A 212 -17.63 8.51 2.31
N ALA A 213 -18.40 7.43 2.34
CA ALA A 213 -18.17 6.23 1.56
C ALA A 213 -18.21 6.49 0.03
N SER A 214 -19.19 7.26 -0.41
CA SER A 214 -19.35 7.71 -1.80
C SER A 214 -18.20 8.63 -2.26
N LEU A 215 -17.80 9.59 -1.42
CA LEU A 215 -16.66 10.49 -1.67
C LEU A 215 -15.35 9.73 -1.78
N SER A 216 -15.20 8.64 -1.06
CA SER A 216 -14.02 7.80 -1.12
C SER A 216 -13.92 7.00 -2.42
N LEU A 217 -15.04 6.40 -2.81
CA LEU A 217 -15.13 5.69 -4.08
C LEU A 217 -14.76 6.65 -5.22
N THR A 218 -15.35 7.85 -5.21
CA THR A 218 -15.02 8.94 -6.14
C THR A 218 -13.55 9.36 -6.02
N GLY A 219 -13.01 9.43 -4.82
CA GLY A 219 -11.60 9.77 -4.56
C GLY A 219 -10.64 8.72 -5.11
N SER A 220 -10.92 7.44 -4.92
CA SER A 220 -10.10 6.35 -5.46
C SER A 220 -10.22 6.28 -6.98
N GLN A 221 -11.41 6.48 -7.52
CA GLN A 221 -11.64 6.55 -8.96
C GLN A 221 -10.88 7.73 -9.61
N ARG A 222 -10.93 8.92 -9.02
CA ARG A 222 -10.16 10.08 -9.50
C ARG A 222 -8.65 9.85 -9.39
N ALA A 223 -8.18 9.15 -8.36
CA ALA A 223 -6.77 8.78 -8.22
C ALA A 223 -6.36 7.81 -9.32
N SER A 224 -7.16 6.79 -9.61
CA SER A 224 -6.90 5.83 -10.69
C SER A 224 -6.89 6.51 -12.05
N LEU A 225 -7.84 7.41 -12.33
CA LEU A 225 -7.88 8.18 -13.58
C LEU A 225 -6.64 9.08 -13.76
N ARG A 226 -6.13 9.69 -12.68
CA ARG A 226 -4.87 10.45 -12.74
C ARG A 226 -3.67 9.56 -13.01
N GLU A 227 -3.61 8.37 -12.41
CA GLU A 227 -2.55 7.39 -12.66
C GLU A 227 -2.58 6.92 -14.12
N LEU A 228 -3.76 6.64 -14.67
CA LEU A 228 -3.94 6.31 -16.09
C LEU A 228 -3.52 7.46 -17.04
N GLY A 229 -3.80 8.71 -16.65
CA GLY A 229 -3.42 9.89 -17.44
C GLY A 229 -1.93 10.26 -17.38
N THR A 230 -1.19 9.73 -16.40
CA THR A 230 0.24 9.97 -16.28
C THR A 230 0.99 9.09 -17.27
N VAL A 231 1.49 9.70 -18.34
CA VAL A 231 2.41 9.02 -19.26
C VAL A 231 3.77 8.97 -18.57
N HIS A 232 4.10 7.81 -18.00
CA HIS A 232 5.47 7.59 -17.54
C HIS A 232 6.38 7.56 -18.77
N LYS A 233 7.22 8.58 -18.92
CA LYS A 233 8.16 8.76 -20.04
C LYS A 233 9.13 7.58 -20.26
N PHE A 234 9.13 6.60 -19.38
CA PHE A 234 10.06 5.47 -19.35
C PHE A 234 9.37 4.09 -19.39
N GLU A 235 8.05 4.04 -19.39
CA GLU A 235 7.31 2.78 -19.54
C GLU A 235 7.02 2.58 -21.02
N HIS A 236 7.87 1.83 -21.70
CA HIS A 236 7.56 1.32 -23.02
C HIS A 236 6.47 0.26 -22.88
N LEU A 237 5.21 0.67 -23.10
CA LEU A 237 4.10 -0.27 -23.26
C LEU A 237 4.39 -1.08 -24.51
N SER A 238 4.54 -2.39 -24.35
CA SER A 238 4.97 -3.20 -25.47
C SER A 238 3.81 -3.63 -26.38
N GLU A 239 2.66 -4.03 -25.84
CA GLU A 239 1.59 -4.65 -26.62
C GLU A 239 0.21 -4.57 -25.97
N GLY A 240 0.04 -3.93 -24.83
CA GLY A 240 -1.19 -3.93 -24.06
C GLY A 240 -1.84 -2.55 -23.89
N ALA A 241 -3.03 -2.56 -23.34
CA ALA A 241 -3.77 -1.37 -22.92
C ALA A 241 -3.63 -1.13 -21.42
N LYS A 242 -3.82 0.11 -20.95
CA LYS A 242 -3.89 0.38 -19.53
C LYS A 242 -5.16 -0.23 -18.91
N GLY A 243 -5.02 -0.83 -17.72
CA GLY A 243 -6.14 -1.45 -17.02
C GLY A 243 -6.60 -0.64 -15.82
N GLN A 244 -7.92 -0.44 -15.70
CA GLN A 244 -8.58 0.04 -14.50
C GLN A 244 -9.40 -1.09 -13.90
N PHE A 245 -9.24 -1.34 -12.61
CA PHE A 245 -9.88 -2.43 -11.89
C PHE A 245 -10.72 -1.87 -10.74
N PHE A 246 -12.02 -2.14 -10.79
CA PHE A 246 -12.92 -1.98 -9.67
C PHE A 246 -12.92 -3.30 -8.89
N ILE A 247 -12.36 -3.30 -7.67
CA ILE A 247 -12.24 -4.51 -6.86
C ILE A 247 -13.13 -4.38 -5.63
N GLU A 248 -13.90 -5.43 -5.36
CA GLU A 248 -14.75 -5.55 -4.19
C GLU A 248 -14.46 -6.85 -3.41
N ASN A 249 -14.73 -6.85 -2.11
CA ASN A 249 -14.66 -8.05 -1.28
C ASN A 249 -16.04 -8.41 -0.70
N TYR A 250 -16.16 -9.62 -0.13
CA TYR A 250 -17.41 -10.14 0.44
C TYR A 250 -17.92 -9.35 1.67
N LEU A 251 -17.09 -8.48 2.25
CA LEU A 251 -17.46 -7.62 3.37
C LEU A 251 -17.99 -6.25 2.92
N GLY A 252 -18.00 -5.96 1.61
CA GLY A 252 -18.41 -4.67 1.07
C GLY A 252 -17.27 -3.63 1.00
N GLY A 253 -16.02 -4.05 1.20
CA GLY A 253 -14.86 -3.21 0.91
C GLY A 253 -14.67 -3.07 -0.59
N ILE A 254 -14.47 -1.84 -1.08
CA ILE A 254 -14.37 -1.50 -2.50
C ILE A 254 -13.18 -0.60 -2.73
N TYR A 255 -12.46 -0.81 -3.84
CA TYR A 255 -11.39 0.07 -4.25
C TYR A 255 -11.13 0.04 -5.76
N TYR A 256 -10.65 1.17 -6.32
CA TYR A 256 -10.16 1.26 -7.69
C TYR A 256 -8.65 1.14 -7.73
N LEU A 257 -8.16 0.22 -8.56
CA LEU A 257 -6.75 0.00 -8.85
C LEU A 257 -6.47 0.15 -10.33
N THR A 258 -5.21 0.37 -10.67
CA THR A 258 -4.72 0.38 -12.04
C THR A 258 -3.62 -0.65 -12.19
N ALA A 259 -3.55 -1.28 -13.37
CA ALA A 259 -2.36 -2.00 -13.81
C ALA A 259 -1.66 -1.20 -14.91
N ASP A 260 -0.34 -1.28 -14.94
CA ASP A 260 0.46 -0.58 -15.93
C ASP A 260 0.11 -1.05 -17.35
N GLU A 261 -0.19 -2.36 -17.49
CA GLU A 261 -0.55 -2.95 -18.77
C GLU A 261 -1.47 -4.17 -18.60
N VAL A 262 -2.45 -4.32 -19.47
CA VAL A 262 -3.24 -5.52 -19.65
C VAL A 262 -3.01 -6.01 -21.07
N ILE A 263 -2.43 -7.21 -21.20
CA ILE A 263 -2.03 -7.81 -22.47
C ILE A 263 -3.04 -8.90 -22.82
N PRO A 264 -3.81 -8.76 -23.93
CA PRO A 264 -4.63 -9.84 -24.46
C PRO A 264 -3.76 -11.02 -24.91
N ASN A 265 -4.26 -12.23 -24.80
CA ASN A 265 -3.51 -13.42 -25.21
C ASN A 265 -3.49 -13.59 -26.76
N SER A 266 -4.35 -12.88 -27.49
CA SER A 266 -4.40 -12.83 -28.96
C SER A 266 -4.09 -11.40 -29.47
N GLN A 267 -3.54 -11.30 -30.66
CA GLN A 267 -3.18 -10.01 -31.31
C GLN A 267 -4.39 -9.12 -31.63
N ASP A 268 -5.60 -9.65 -31.58
CA ASP A 268 -6.82 -8.87 -31.69
C ASP A 268 -7.15 -8.24 -30.34
N LEU A 269 -7.25 -6.92 -30.29
CA LEU A 269 -7.65 -6.08 -29.14
C LEU A 269 -9.03 -6.44 -28.56
N ILE A 270 -9.78 -7.28 -29.23
CA ILE A 270 -11.02 -7.88 -28.78
C ILE A 270 -10.63 -9.14 -28.01
N LEU A 271 -10.95 -9.19 -26.71
CA LEU A 271 -10.71 -10.31 -25.77
C LEU A 271 -11.41 -11.62 -26.20
N LYS A 272 -11.25 -12.02 -27.45
CA LYS A 272 -11.89 -13.22 -28.03
C LYS A 272 -11.56 -14.50 -27.27
N ASP A 273 -10.32 -14.62 -26.77
CA ASP A 273 -9.88 -15.80 -26.03
C ASP A 273 -10.19 -15.74 -24.53
N LYS A 274 -10.89 -14.68 -24.09
CA LYS A 274 -11.27 -14.47 -22.67
C LYS A 274 -10.11 -14.67 -21.67
N LYS A 275 -8.87 -14.40 -22.10
CA LYS A 275 -7.67 -14.56 -21.29
C LYS A 275 -6.72 -13.36 -21.42
N VAL A 276 -6.29 -12.83 -20.27
CA VAL A 276 -5.41 -11.66 -20.20
C VAL A 276 -4.22 -11.87 -19.27
N ILE A 277 -3.15 -11.12 -19.49
CA ILE A 277 -2.04 -10.96 -18.55
C ILE A 277 -2.15 -9.57 -17.93
N ILE A 278 -2.29 -9.51 -16.61
CA ILE A 278 -2.24 -8.27 -15.84
C ILE A 278 -0.77 -8.02 -15.49
N GLN A 279 -0.19 -6.96 -16.02
CA GLN A 279 1.23 -6.67 -15.88
C GLN A 279 1.48 -5.39 -15.09
N GLU A 280 2.37 -5.47 -14.10
CA GLU A 280 3.04 -4.33 -13.49
C GLU A 280 4.47 -4.25 -14.01
N ALA A 281 4.93 -3.05 -14.33
CA ALA A 281 6.26 -2.81 -14.85
C ALA A 281 7.08 -1.91 -13.92
N LYS A 282 8.36 -2.25 -13.76
CA LYS A 282 9.33 -1.42 -13.04
C LYS A 282 10.62 -1.36 -13.82
N ASN A 283 11.14 -0.15 -13.97
CA ASN A 283 12.32 0.09 -14.80
C ASN A 283 13.50 0.67 -14.00
N SER A 284 14.69 0.26 -14.36
CA SER A 284 15.94 0.87 -13.92
C SER A 284 16.69 1.49 -15.08
N SER A 285 16.80 2.81 -15.10
CA SER A 285 17.49 3.55 -16.15
C SER A 285 19.03 3.42 -16.12
N ARG A 286 19.60 2.92 -15.04
CA ARG A 286 21.08 2.82 -14.83
C ARG A 286 21.54 1.49 -14.24
N GLY A 287 20.65 0.71 -13.68
CA GLY A 287 20.96 -0.53 -12.96
C GLY A 287 20.71 -1.78 -13.78
N PHE A 288 21.05 -2.91 -13.17
CA PHE A 288 20.69 -4.24 -13.65
C PHE A 288 19.22 -4.56 -13.29
N LEU A 289 18.83 -4.29 -12.05
CA LEU A 289 17.45 -4.40 -11.58
C LEU A 289 16.93 -3.04 -11.06
N PRO A 290 15.61 -2.82 -11.04
CA PRO A 290 15.00 -1.75 -10.26
C PRO A 290 15.35 -1.86 -8.78
N SER A 291 15.14 -0.79 -8.01
CA SER A 291 15.33 -0.85 -6.56
C SER A 291 14.40 -1.88 -5.92
N VAL A 292 14.85 -2.50 -4.81
CA VAL A 292 14.02 -3.45 -4.06
C VAL A 292 12.70 -2.82 -3.62
N CYS A 293 12.67 -1.51 -3.34
CA CYS A 293 11.44 -0.78 -3.02
C CYS A 293 10.48 -0.74 -4.22
N ASP A 294 10.98 -0.46 -5.42
CA ASP A 294 10.15 -0.42 -6.63
C ASP A 294 9.63 -1.83 -6.98
N ILE A 295 10.48 -2.85 -6.85
CA ILE A 295 10.08 -4.25 -7.04
C ILE A 295 8.96 -4.63 -6.06
N ARG A 296 9.11 -4.33 -4.78
CA ARG A 296 8.08 -4.58 -3.76
C ARG A 296 6.77 -3.85 -4.08
N TYR A 297 6.86 -2.64 -4.60
CA TYR A 297 5.69 -1.87 -4.99
C TYR A 297 4.92 -2.50 -6.16
N GLY A 298 5.63 -3.04 -7.13
CA GLY A 298 5.03 -3.83 -8.23
C GLY A 298 4.43 -5.13 -7.73
N LEU A 299 5.16 -5.89 -6.93
CA LEU A 299 4.68 -7.13 -6.33
C LEU A 299 3.41 -6.91 -5.49
N PHE A 300 3.31 -5.82 -4.75
CA PHE A 300 2.13 -5.55 -3.94
C PHE A 300 0.84 -5.52 -4.77
N LYS A 301 0.82 -4.79 -5.91
CA LYS A 301 -0.34 -4.77 -6.80
C LYS A 301 -0.63 -6.16 -7.36
N LEU A 302 0.40 -6.89 -7.76
CA LEU A 302 0.26 -8.25 -8.28
C LEU A 302 -0.28 -9.24 -7.24
N ILE A 303 0.10 -9.08 -5.96
CA ILE A 303 -0.48 -9.88 -4.87
C ILE A 303 -1.99 -9.71 -4.83
N LEU A 304 -2.49 -8.49 -4.96
CA LEU A 304 -3.93 -8.25 -4.98
C LEU A 304 -4.58 -8.85 -6.23
N PHE A 305 -4.00 -8.64 -7.41
CA PHE A 305 -4.53 -9.20 -8.64
C PHE A 305 -4.47 -10.73 -8.66
N SER A 306 -3.40 -11.35 -8.18
CA SER A 306 -3.28 -12.81 -8.14
C SER A 306 -4.24 -13.48 -7.17
N ASN A 307 -4.79 -12.74 -6.20
CA ASN A 307 -5.78 -13.22 -5.24
C ASN A 307 -7.23 -12.89 -5.65
N LEU A 308 -7.46 -12.34 -6.84
CA LEU A 308 -8.82 -12.19 -7.36
C LEU A 308 -9.43 -13.58 -7.61
N GLU A 309 -10.60 -13.81 -7.05
CA GLU A 309 -11.37 -15.05 -7.27
C GLU A 309 -12.05 -15.02 -8.64
N THR A 310 -12.48 -13.84 -9.04
CA THR A 310 -13.09 -13.62 -10.35
C THR A 310 -12.64 -12.29 -10.93
N LEU A 311 -12.55 -12.25 -12.25
CA LEU A 311 -12.34 -11.05 -13.03
C LEU A 311 -13.35 -11.03 -14.18
N ALA A 312 -14.00 -9.88 -14.39
CA ALA A 312 -14.96 -9.69 -15.47
C ALA A 312 -14.60 -8.46 -16.31
N TYR A 313 -14.83 -8.55 -17.59
CA TYR A 313 -14.76 -7.47 -18.57
C TYR A 313 -16.10 -7.42 -19.32
N GLU A 314 -16.71 -6.21 -19.40
CA GLU A 314 -18.05 -6.02 -20.01
C GLU A 314 -19.13 -6.99 -19.52
N GLY A 315 -19.05 -7.40 -18.24
CA GLY A 315 -19.99 -8.34 -17.63
C GLY A 315 -19.67 -9.83 -17.84
N GLU A 316 -18.72 -10.15 -18.69
CA GLU A 316 -18.28 -11.53 -18.95
C GLU A 316 -17.07 -11.91 -18.10
N ARG A 317 -17.07 -13.10 -17.53
CA ARG A 317 -15.93 -13.64 -16.78
C ARG A 317 -14.79 -13.96 -17.73
N ILE A 318 -13.58 -13.53 -17.34
CA ILE A 318 -12.35 -13.76 -18.10
C ILE A 318 -11.31 -14.49 -17.24
N GLU A 319 -10.45 -15.27 -17.90
CA GLU A 319 -9.26 -15.83 -17.29
C GLU A 319 -8.13 -14.81 -17.27
N PHE A 320 -7.30 -14.86 -16.25
CA PHE A 320 -6.17 -13.96 -16.15
C PHE A 320 -4.96 -14.63 -15.51
N SER A 321 -3.79 -14.06 -15.76
CA SER A 321 -2.55 -14.35 -15.05
C SER A 321 -1.85 -13.06 -14.71
N CYS A 322 -0.97 -13.07 -13.71
CA CYS A 322 -0.27 -11.88 -13.22
C CYS A 322 1.22 -11.96 -13.57
N GLN A 323 1.78 -10.85 -14.06
CA GLN A 323 3.18 -10.75 -14.44
C GLN A 323 3.83 -9.47 -13.90
N LEU A 324 5.01 -9.61 -13.30
CA LEU A 324 5.90 -8.49 -12.99
C LEU A 324 6.97 -8.38 -14.08
N LYS A 325 7.01 -7.24 -14.79
CA LYS A 325 8.06 -6.93 -15.76
C LYS A 325 9.10 -6.02 -15.08
N LEU A 326 10.33 -6.51 -15.02
CA LEU A 326 11.48 -5.77 -14.50
C LEU A 326 12.44 -5.48 -15.63
N THR A 327 12.66 -4.21 -15.94
CA THR A 327 13.60 -3.84 -17.00
C THR A 327 14.80 -3.09 -16.43
N GLY A 328 15.98 -3.36 -17.00
CA GLY A 328 17.21 -2.72 -16.59
C GLY A 328 18.12 -2.36 -17.77
N ALA A 329 18.73 -1.16 -17.72
CA ALA A 329 19.64 -0.68 -18.75
C ALA A 329 20.91 -1.54 -18.92
N ARG A 330 21.24 -2.35 -17.93
CA ARG A 330 22.41 -3.24 -17.98
C ARG A 330 22.08 -4.68 -18.31
N VAL A 331 20.79 -5.02 -18.45
CA VAL A 331 20.36 -6.39 -18.77
C VAL A 331 20.62 -6.69 -20.25
N VAL A 332 21.14 -7.89 -20.51
CA VAL A 332 21.23 -8.45 -21.85
C VAL A 332 20.38 -9.71 -21.90
N GLY A 333 19.55 -9.82 -22.94
CA GLY A 333 18.61 -10.92 -23.08
C GLY A 333 17.42 -10.78 -22.13
N SER A 334 16.78 -11.90 -21.83
CA SER A 334 15.64 -11.96 -20.92
C SER A 334 15.67 -13.21 -20.05
N LEU A 335 15.02 -13.14 -18.90
CA LEU A 335 14.81 -14.26 -17.98
C LEU A 335 13.37 -14.26 -17.51
N ARG A 336 12.74 -15.42 -17.52
CA ARG A 336 11.37 -15.62 -16.99
C ARG A 336 11.44 -16.48 -15.74
N LEU A 337 10.90 -15.97 -14.64
CA LEU A 337 10.79 -16.68 -13.37
C LEU A 337 9.35 -17.14 -13.15
N PRO A 338 9.12 -18.33 -12.53
CA PRO A 338 10.15 -19.28 -12.08
C PRO A 338 10.77 -20.04 -13.28
N CYS A 339 12.05 -20.35 -13.17
CA CYS A 339 12.81 -21.07 -14.20
C CYS A 339 13.68 -22.17 -13.59
N PRO A 340 14.16 -23.14 -14.41
CA PRO A 340 15.18 -24.09 -14.00
C PRO A 340 16.48 -23.41 -13.60
N LYS A 341 17.22 -24.01 -12.65
CA LYS A 341 18.49 -23.46 -12.16
C LYS A 341 19.52 -23.23 -13.28
N ALA A 342 19.54 -24.13 -14.28
CA ALA A 342 20.42 -23.99 -15.43
C ALA A 342 20.14 -22.74 -16.27
N GLU A 343 18.87 -22.37 -16.45
CA GLU A 343 18.46 -21.18 -17.19
C GLU A 343 18.87 -19.91 -16.43
N MET A 344 18.69 -19.87 -15.11
CA MET A 344 19.16 -18.79 -14.24
C MET A 344 20.70 -18.63 -14.36
N GLN A 345 21.44 -19.73 -14.32
CA GLN A 345 22.90 -19.72 -14.45
C GLN A 345 23.35 -19.20 -15.81
N SER A 346 22.71 -19.68 -16.90
CA SER A 346 23.01 -19.20 -18.25
C SER A 346 22.76 -17.71 -18.41
N PHE A 347 21.66 -17.21 -17.83
CA PHE A 347 21.35 -15.77 -17.83
C PHE A 347 22.39 -14.97 -17.03
N LEU A 348 22.83 -15.45 -15.87
CA LEU A 348 23.87 -14.81 -15.08
C LEU A 348 25.22 -14.79 -15.79
N GLU A 349 25.61 -15.89 -16.44
CA GLU A 349 26.85 -15.90 -17.24
C GLU A 349 26.80 -14.91 -18.40
N LEU A 350 25.68 -14.83 -19.14
CA LEU A 350 25.47 -13.85 -20.21
C LEU A 350 25.62 -12.40 -19.71
N ASN A 351 25.26 -12.16 -18.46
CA ASN A 351 25.27 -10.84 -17.83
C ASN A 351 26.46 -10.60 -16.89
N LYS A 352 27.49 -11.44 -16.94
CA LYS A 352 28.66 -11.35 -16.08
C LYS A 352 29.31 -9.96 -16.09
N GLY A 353 29.60 -9.42 -14.89
CA GLY A 353 30.15 -8.07 -14.70
C GLY A 353 29.10 -6.91 -14.81
N ARG A 354 27.82 -7.20 -15.06
CA ARG A 354 26.77 -6.20 -15.20
C ARG A 354 25.88 -6.06 -13.96
N TYR A 355 25.83 -7.09 -13.12
CA TYR A 355 25.08 -7.18 -11.88
C TYR A 355 25.99 -7.09 -10.64
N ARG A 356 25.40 -6.81 -9.49
CA ARG A 356 26.02 -6.81 -8.17
C ARG A 356 25.59 -8.06 -7.39
N LYS A 357 26.29 -8.37 -6.29
CA LYS A 357 25.90 -9.48 -5.40
C LYS A 357 24.45 -9.38 -4.93
N ASN A 358 23.99 -8.20 -4.54
CA ASN A 358 22.62 -7.97 -4.12
C ASN A 358 21.58 -8.23 -5.22
N ASP A 359 21.95 -8.07 -6.50
CA ASP A 359 21.03 -8.37 -7.61
C ASP A 359 20.82 -9.87 -7.72
N ILE A 360 21.86 -10.70 -7.49
CA ILE A 360 21.73 -12.17 -7.46
C ILE A 360 20.79 -12.60 -6.32
N GLU A 361 21.03 -12.10 -5.11
CA GLU A 361 20.19 -12.40 -3.95
C GLU A 361 18.72 -11.99 -4.20
N THR A 362 18.52 -10.88 -4.91
CA THR A 362 17.19 -10.42 -5.30
C THR A 362 16.54 -11.37 -6.31
N LEU A 363 17.29 -11.85 -7.32
CA LEU A 363 16.80 -12.83 -8.29
C LEU A 363 16.40 -14.15 -7.64
N GLU A 364 17.21 -14.66 -6.71
CA GLU A 364 16.91 -15.89 -5.96
C GLU A 364 15.63 -15.75 -5.13
N LYS A 365 15.45 -14.62 -4.45
CA LYS A 365 14.22 -14.31 -3.71
C LYS A 365 13.00 -14.19 -4.63
N LEU A 366 13.15 -13.53 -5.77
CA LEU A 366 12.09 -13.40 -6.77
C LEU A 366 11.72 -14.76 -7.39
N GLN A 367 12.69 -15.65 -7.62
CA GLN A 367 12.46 -17.03 -8.05
C GLN A 367 11.55 -17.76 -7.04
N ALA A 368 11.87 -17.67 -5.75
CA ALA A 368 11.11 -18.29 -4.68
C ALA A 368 9.70 -17.69 -4.57
N GLU A 369 9.55 -16.37 -4.66
CA GLU A 369 8.25 -15.70 -4.65
C GLU A 369 7.38 -16.10 -5.82
N ALA A 370 7.95 -16.11 -7.03
CA ALA A 370 7.23 -16.50 -8.23
C ALA A 370 6.74 -17.95 -8.15
N GLN A 371 7.60 -18.86 -7.71
CA GLN A 371 7.28 -20.28 -7.58
C GLN A 371 6.19 -20.55 -6.54
N GLN A 372 6.27 -19.89 -5.38
CA GLN A 372 5.35 -20.13 -4.27
C GLN A 372 3.97 -19.50 -4.48
N ASN A 373 3.88 -18.40 -5.20
CA ASN A 373 2.65 -17.63 -5.33
C ASN A 373 2.03 -17.70 -6.73
N GLY A 374 2.57 -18.54 -7.62
CA GLY A 374 2.05 -18.67 -8.97
C GLY A 374 2.18 -17.42 -9.84
N LEU A 375 3.14 -16.54 -9.51
CA LEU A 375 3.42 -15.32 -10.27
C LEU A 375 4.38 -15.60 -11.42
N ARG A 376 4.32 -14.77 -12.46
CA ARG A 376 5.32 -14.70 -13.51
C ARG A 376 6.15 -13.43 -13.33
N ILE A 377 7.47 -13.56 -13.44
CA ILE A 377 8.36 -12.40 -13.42
C ILE A 377 9.22 -12.44 -14.67
N LEU A 378 9.15 -11.38 -15.47
CA LEU A 378 9.96 -11.20 -16.66
C LEU A 378 11.03 -10.15 -16.37
N ILE A 379 12.29 -10.54 -16.53
CA ILE A 379 13.45 -9.64 -16.46
C ILE A 379 13.95 -9.47 -17.88
N ALA A 380 14.11 -8.23 -18.33
CA ALA A 380 14.52 -7.94 -19.71
C ALA A 380 15.33 -6.64 -19.81
N SER A 381 15.97 -6.44 -20.96
CA SER A 381 16.54 -5.14 -21.32
C SER A 381 15.43 -4.09 -21.42
N ASN A 382 15.77 -2.84 -21.18
CA ASN A 382 14.91 -1.68 -21.44
C ASN A 382 15.15 -1.03 -22.82
N ILE A 383 15.94 -1.70 -23.66
CA ILE A 383 16.28 -1.31 -25.03
C ILE A 383 15.47 -2.13 -26.00
#